data_2efcf6f63d4169a190b82cd3cd8e2544
#
_entry.id   2efcf6f63d4169a190b82cd3cd8e2544
#
_cell.length_a   1.000
_cell.length_b   1.000
_cell.length_c   1.000
_cell.angle_alpha   90.00
_cell.angle_beta   90.00
_cell.angle_gamma   90.00
#
_symmetry.space_group_name_H-M   'P 1'
#
loop_
_entity.id
_entity.type
_entity.pdbx_description
1 polymer ?
#
loop_
_entity_poly.entity_id
_entity_poly.type
_entity_poly.pdbx_seq_one_letter_code
_entity_poly.pdbx_strand_id
1 'polypeptide(L)'
;MDPRWKVIRIPPKPFAGLPRKSKPKELDRAAWANVMKAAVEECISTMDEVWPLLDRVHSALAQKKKGDAVSLSDPAEAIAQILANFDGHLPRQGAVHKLPGVGKISESEYFRLRRLAHPIGGDLIPFFLVLAMHSGFNEQPLRTLTLNGISEHYPLGQKRTVIKSSKRRAGSSAQGATQRAAFPASDHPLAPERLISFVIAWTKRIRDYAAGELANDFFLHAVSEGGRHKRRGMHIDSYSARTDDVTTRVTGYITLFCKRRGLKYSGSQANRLAFSEAVDGLTDGDAFELRAMLGHRLLSTGQDSYQTTTMQHRQKEQLAGAMTAQERWVTSNGKIDTRSARSDREQTAATQGFCCADPFQSPQPGQRHGKLCTSYGSCPACPLAAADPNEAYALARFLQLQELYEEARAELGSEIWRRKFENAYLALRDSWIPAVSTTANRQSAMMIMLTPLPGLE
;
A
#
# COMPACT_ATOMS: atom_id res chain seq x y z
N MET A 1 -10.91 -30.37 34.93
CA MET A 1 -11.30 -28.94 34.98
C MET A 1 -10.90 -28.37 36.35
N ASP A 2 -10.04 -27.38 36.38
CA ASP A 2 -9.60 -26.72 37.61
C ASP A 2 -10.81 -26.09 38.31
N PRO A 3 -11.04 -26.35 39.65
CA PRO A 3 -12.16 -25.79 40.37
C PRO A 3 -12.26 -24.26 40.34
N ARG A 4 -11.16 -23.58 40.11
CA ARG A 4 -11.10 -22.12 39.97
C ARG A 4 -11.91 -21.58 38.78
N TRP A 5 -12.13 -22.36 37.75
CA TRP A 5 -12.96 -21.97 36.60
C TRP A 5 -14.47 -22.00 36.89
N LYS A 6 -14.90 -22.71 37.91
CA LYS A 6 -16.32 -22.75 38.32
C LYS A 6 -16.83 -21.43 38.92
N VAL A 7 -15.93 -20.52 39.27
CA VAL A 7 -16.26 -19.23 39.91
C VAL A 7 -16.40 -18.12 38.86
N ILE A 8 -15.89 -18.29 37.65
CA ILE A 8 -16.02 -17.28 36.60
C ILE A 8 -17.45 -17.32 36.03
N ARG A 9 -18.30 -16.42 36.51
CA ARG A 9 -19.61 -16.17 35.89
C ARG A 9 -19.40 -15.38 34.61
N ILE A 10 -19.42 -16.10 33.47
CA ILE A 10 -19.51 -15.46 32.17
C ILE A 10 -20.90 -14.84 32.06
N PRO A 11 -21.05 -13.53 31.85
CA PRO A 11 -22.37 -12.93 31.66
C PRO A 11 -23.09 -13.61 30.50
N PRO A 12 -24.40 -13.90 30.63
CA PRO A 12 -25.16 -14.63 29.58
C PRO A 12 -25.20 -13.88 28.24
N LYS A 13 -24.90 -12.58 28.25
CA LYS A 13 -24.73 -11.75 27.03
C LYS A 13 -23.62 -10.73 27.27
N PRO A 14 -22.33 -11.14 27.27
CA PRO A 14 -21.23 -10.22 27.56
C PRO A 14 -21.14 -9.03 26.58
N PHE A 15 -21.79 -9.13 25.44
CA PHE A 15 -21.79 -8.12 24.38
C PHE A 15 -23.20 -7.93 23.80
N ALA A 16 -24.20 -7.74 24.69
CA ALA A 16 -25.58 -7.40 24.27
C ALA A 16 -25.53 -6.11 23.42
N GLY A 17 -26.00 -6.18 22.18
CA GLY A 17 -26.04 -5.03 21.26
C GLY A 17 -24.88 -4.92 20.26
N LEU A 18 -23.99 -5.90 20.19
CA LEU A 18 -23.08 -5.96 19.07
C LEU A 18 -23.86 -6.07 17.76
N PRO A 19 -23.63 -5.18 16.80
CA PRO A 19 -24.25 -5.28 15.50
C PRO A 19 -23.92 -6.64 14.88
N ARG A 20 -24.82 -7.15 14.03
CA ARG A 20 -24.56 -8.38 13.26
C ARG A 20 -23.19 -8.28 12.64
N LYS A 21 -22.31 -9.26 12.90
CA LYS A 21 -20.98 -9.31 12.28
C LYS A 21 -21.17 -9.14 10.78
N SER A 22 -20.60 -8.07 10.24
CA SER A 22 -20.56 -7.91 8.80
C SER A 22 -19.79 -9.11 8.22
N LYS A 23 -20.25 -9.64 7.08
CA LYS A 23 -19.48 -10.66 6.39
C LYS A 23 -18.09 -10.12 6.10
N PRO A 24 -17.01 -10.93 6.27
CA PRO A 24 -15.67 -10.50 5.91
C PRO A 24 -15.67 -10.05 4.44
N LYS A 25 -14.88 -9.03 4.15
CA LYS A 25 -14.76 -8.51 2.80
C LYS A 25 -13.69 -9.29 2.06
N GLU A 26 -13.98 -9.64 0.82
CA GLU A 26 -13.00 -10.27 -0.06
C GLU A 26 -12.26 -9.18 -0.84
N LEU A 27 -10.94 -9.25 -0.82
CA LEU A 27 -10.08 -8.47 -1.67
C LEU A 27 -9.65 -9.33 -2.87
N ASP A 28 -10.09 -8.94 -4.08
CA ASP A 28 -9.53 -9.50 -5.32
C ASP A 28 -8.10 -8.94 -5.48
N ARG A 29 -7.14 -9.63 -4.85
CA ARG A 29 -5.74 -9.19 -4.77
C ARG A 29 -5.09 -9.08 -6.14
N ALA A 30 -5.38 -10.03 -7.03
CA ALA A 30 -4.80 -10.03 -8.37
C ALA A 30 -5.30 -8.82 -9.18
N ALA A 31 -6.61 -8.58 -9.17
CA ALA A 31 -7.17 -7.41 -9.84
C ALA A 31 -6.65 -6.11 -9.24
N TRP A 32 -6.60 -6.02 -7.91
CA TRP A 32 -6.06 -4.85 -7.22
C TRP A 32 -4.58 -4.62 -7.55
N ALA A 33 -3.73 -5.65 -7.47
CA ALA A 33 -2.30 -5.57 -7.76
C ALA A 33 -2.03 -5.10 -9.20
N ASN A 34 -2.81 -5.59 -10.16
CA ASN A 34 -2.68 -5.16 -11.55
C ASN A 34 -3.05 -3.67 -11.73
N VAL A 35 -4.08 -3.19 -11.05
CA VAL A 35 -4.45 -1.75 -11.06
C VAL A 35 -3.35 -0.91 -10.43
N MET A 36 -2.78 -1.34 -9.30
CA MET A 36 -1.70 -0.62 -8.62
C MET A 36 -0.41 -0.61 -9.45
N LYS A 37 -0.04 -1.75 -10.07
CA LYS A 37 1.10 -1.82 -10.99
C LYS A 37 0.95 -0.80 -12.12
N ALA A 38 -0.20 -0.77 -12.77
CA ALA A 38 -0.48 0.18 -13.84
C ALA A 38 -0.46 1.65 -13.36
N ALA A 39 -0.95 1.92 -12.13
CA ALA A 39 -0.90 3.25 -11.54
C ALA A 39 0.54 3.70 -11.24
N VAL A 40 1.36 2.80 -10.72
CA VAL A 40 2.79 3.03 -10.45
C VAL A 40 3.54 3.34 -11.74
N GLU A 41 3.38 2.53 -12.78
CA GLU A 41 4.00 2.73 -14.09
C GLU A 41 3.62 4.08 -14.70
N GLU A 42 2.34 4.46 -14.62
CA GLU A 42 1.86 5.75 -15.14
C GLU A 42 2.38 6.93 -14.30
N CYS A 43 2.49 6.80 -12.96
CA CYS A 43 3.09 7.83 -12.12
C CYS A 43 4.55 8.09 -12.53
N ILE A 44 5.36 7.04 -12.63
CA ILE A 44 6.78 7.15 -13.02
C ILE A 44 6.90 7.77 -14.40
N SER A 45 6.22 7.21 -15.40
CA SER A 45 6.27 7.71 -16.78
C SER A 45 5.84 9.17 -16.88
N THR A 46 4.78 9.58 -16.16
CA THR A 46 4.30 10.96 -16.18
C THR A 46 5.27 11.91 -15.48
N MET A 47 5.85 11.51 -14.35
CA MET A 47 6.85 12.33 -13.65
C MET A 47 8.11 12.50 -14.51
N ASP A 48 8.61 11.44 -15.12
CA ASP A 48 9.82 11.48 -15.96
C ASP A 48 9.63 12.34 -17.23
N GLU A 49 8.42 12.29 -17.82
CA GLU A 49 8.10 13.09 -18.99
C GLU A 49 7.87 14.58 -18.67
N VAL A 50 7.13 14.86 -17.60
CA VAL A 50 6.58 16.21 -17.36
C VAL A 50 7.46 17.04 -16.44
N TRP A 51 7.98 16.46 -15.35
CA TRP A 51 8.67 17.22 -14.31
C TRP A 51 9.89 17.99 -14.81
N PRO A 52 10.79 17.42 -15.62
CA PRO A 52 11.98 18.14 -16.11
C PRO A 52 11.64 19.34 -16.99
N LEU A 53 10.43 19.37 -17.55
CA LEU A 53 10.00 20.41 -18.49
C LEU A 53 9.14 21.52 -17.86
N LEU A 54 8.59 21.31 -16.65
CA LEU A 54 7.67 22.29 -16.03
C LEU A 54 8.27 23.67 -15.87
N ASP A 55 9.47 23.78 -15.30
CA ASP A 55 10.14 25.07 -15.10
C ASP A 55 10.51 25.73 -16.42
N ARG A 56 10.88 24.93 -17.44
CA ARG A 56 11.15 25.42 -18.79
C ARG A 56 9.88 25.99 -19.44
N VAL A 57 8.74 25.31 -19.29
CA VAL A 57 7.43 25.82 -19.76
C VAL A 57 7.09 27.15 -19.10
N HIS A 58 7.28 27.25 -17.77
CA HIS A 58 6.99 28.49 -17.04
C HIS A 58 7.91 29.64 -17.50
N SER A 59 9.21 29.39 -17.61
CA SER A 59 10.19 30.38 -18.04
C SER A 59 9.97 30.81 -19.47
N ALA A 60 9.70 29.88 -20.37
CA ALA A 60 9.42 30.16 -21.77
C ALA A 60 8.11 30.96 -21.95
N LEU A 61 7.05 30.61 -21.21
CA LEU A 61 5.76 31.31 -21.29
C LEU A 61 5.87 32.79 -20.95
N ALA A 62 6.72 33.14 -19.97
CA ALA A 62 6.95 34.55 -19.59
C ALA A 62 7.59 35.38 -20.72
N GLN A 63 8.24 34.76 -21.70
CA GLN A 63 8.95 35.41 -22.79
C GLN A 63 8.15 35.40 -24.11
N LYS A 64 7.06 34.60 -24.23
CA LYS A 64 6.29 34.45 -25.46
C LYS A 64 5.29 35.59 -25.66
N LYS A 65 5.11 35.94 -26.94
CA LYS A 65 4.12 36.95 -27.36
C LYS A 65 2.96 36.29 -28.12
N LYS A 66 1.79 36.85 -27.95
CA LYS A 66 0.60 36.41 -28.68
C LYS A 66 0.76 36.73 -30.17
N GLY A 67 0.45 35.76 -31.03
CA GLY A 67 0.55 35.91 -32.49
C GLY A 67 1.82 35.33 -33.10
N ASP A 68 2.86 35.01 -32.29
CA ASP A 68 4.08 34.40 -32.82
C ASP A 68 3.83 32.96 -33.27
N ALA A 69 4.60 32.53 -34.27
CA ALA A 69 4.54 31.17 -34.80
C ALA A 69 5.01 30.14 -33.76
N VAL A 70 4.41 28.95 -33.78
CA VAL A 70 4.75 27.84 -32.90
C VAL A 70 5.76 26.95 -33.62
N SER A 71 6.90 26.69 -32.96
CA SER A 71 7.82 25.63 -33.39
C SER A 71 7.59 24.37 -32.52
N LEU A 72 7.42 23.22 -33.16
CA LEU A 72 7.24 21.93 -32.45
C LEU A 72 8.55 21.22 -32.15
N SER A 73 9.72 21.82 -32.45
CA SER A 73 11.03 21.23 -32.24
C SER A 73 11.36 20.97 -30.77
N ASP A 74 10.88 21.85 -29.89
CA ASP A 74 11.02 21.72 -28.44
C ASP A 74 9.64 21.73 -27.77
N PRO A 75 9.25 20.67 -27.05
CA PRO A 75 7.93 20.57 -26.46
C PRO A 75 7.62 21.67 -25.42
N ALA A 76 8.61 22.14 -24.64
CA ALA A 76 8.41 23.20 -23.67
C ALA A 76 8.14 24.54 -24.33
N GLU A 77 8.93 24.87 -25.36
CA GLU A 77 8.76 26.08 -26.17
C GLU A 77 7.45 26.06 -26.94
N ALA A 78 7.11 24.91 -27.54
CA ALA A 78 5.86 24.72 -28.29
C ALA A 78 4.65 24.98 -27.41
N ILE A 79 4.57 24.33 -26.23
CA ILE A 79 3.43 24.50 -25.33
C ILE A 79 3.36 25.91 -24.76
N ALA A 80 4.51 26.53 -24.44
CA ALA A 80 4.56 27.91 -23.97
C ALA A 80 3.99 28.87 -25.04
N GLN A 81 4.36 28.72 -26.30
CA GLN A 81 3.84 29.55 -27.38
C GLN A 81 2.35 29.28 -27.66
N ILE A 82 1.89 28.04 -27.60
CA ILE A 82 0.45 27.71 -27.71
C ILE A 82 -0.33 28.39 -26.59
N LEU A 83 0.14 28.28 -25.35
CA LEU A 83 -0.51 28.92 -24.19
C LEU A 83 -0.54 30.46 -24.34
N ALA A 84 0.54 31.09 -24.81
CA ALA A 84 0.60 32.53 -25.04
C ALA A 84 -0.43 32.98 -26.10
N ASN A 85 -0.62 32.18 -27.16
CA ASN A 85 -1.59 32.48 -28.22
C ASN A 85 -3.05 32.37 -27.74
N PHE A 86 -3.32 31.67 -26.65
CA PHE A 86 -4.65 31.45 -26.08
C PHE A 86 -4.80 31.99 -24.65
N ASP A 87 -4.09 33.04 -24.29
CA ASP A 87 -4.19 33.71 -23.00
C ASP A 87 -4.01 32.74 -21.80
N GLY A 88 -3.03 31.83 -21.91
CA GLY A 88 -2.74 30.83 -20.88
C GLY A 88 -3.62 29.56 -20.95
N HIS A 89 -4.56 29.48 -21.86
CA HIS A 89 -5.41 28.30 -22.04
C HIS A 89 -4.84 27.33 -23.07
N LEU A 90 -5.10 26.05 -22.91
CA LEU A 90 -4.88 25.07 -23.97
C LEU A 90 -6.21 24.81 -24.70
N PRO A 91 -6.32 25.23 -25.98
CA PRO A 91 -7.52 25.01 -26.75
C PRO A 91 -7.62 23.56 -27.23
N ARG A 92 -8.74 23.19 -27.86
CA ARG A 92 -8.88 21.87 -28.51
C ARG A 92 -7.87 21.71 -29.63
N GLN A 93 -7.49 20.45 -29.94
CA GLN A 93 -6.55 20.06 -31.00
C GLN A 93 -6.82 20.79 -32.31
N GLY A 94 -8.08 20.86 -32.75
CA GLY A 94 -8.46 21.55 -33.98
C GLY A 94 -8.19 23.06 -34.01
N ALA A 95 -8.12 23.72 -32.86
CA ALA A 95 -7.70 25.11 -32.78
C ALA A 95 -6.17 25.26 -32.80
N VAL A 96 -5.45 24.29 -32.19
CA VAL A 96 -3.99 24.22 -32.23
C VAL A 96 -3.49 24.05 -33.66
N HIS A 97 -4.17 23.23 -34.49
CA HIS A 97 -3.83 23.04 -35.92
C HIS A 97 -3.86 24.34 -36.73
N LYS A 98 -4.63 25.35 -36.29
CA LYS A 98 -4.77 26.62 -36.97
C LYS A 98 -3.68 27.64 -36.66
N LEU A 99 -2.82 27.33 -35.68
CA LEU A 99 -1.72 28.22 -35.32
C LEU A 99 -0.64 28.23 -36.42
N PRO A 100 -0.01 29.40 -36.66
CA PRO A 100 1.12 29.49 -37.57
C PRO A 100 2.25 28.58 -37.08
N GLY A 101 2.83 27.80 -38.01
CA GLY A 101 3.96 26.90 -37.74
C GLY A 101 3.61 25.52 -37.19
N VAL A 102 2.35 25.25 -36.75
CA VAL A 102 1.96 23.95 -36.18
C VAL A 102 1.59 22.92 -37.25
N GLY A 103 0.73 23.30 -38.18
CA GLY A 103 0.17 22.33 -39.13
C GLY A 103 -0.72 21.29 -38.45
N LYS A 104 -0.75 20.07 -39.01
CA LYS A 104 -1.55 18.97 -38.45
C LYS A 104 -0.70 18.14 -37.50
N ILE A 105 -1.03 18.17 -36.21
CA ILE A 105 -0.42 17.32 -35.16
C ILE A 105 -1.28 16.07 -34.93
N SER A 106 -0.66 14.97 -34.52
CA SER A 106 -1.35 13.75 -34.14
C SER A 106 -2.09 13.95 -32.78
N GLU A 107 -3.07 13.09 -32.52
CA GLU A 107 -3.77 13.09 -31.24
C GLU A 107 -2.82 12.78 -30.07
N SER A 108 -1.88 11.85 -30.27
CA SER A 108 -0.87 11.51 -29.26
C SER A 108 0.03 12.68 -28.93
N GLU A 109 0.49 13.44 -29.91
CA GLU A 109 1.32 14.63 -29.71
C GLU A 109 0.54 15.75 -29.02
N TYR A 110 -0.72 15.95 -29.40
CA TYR A 110 -1.59 16.89 -28.70
C TYR A 110 -1.76 16.51 -27.21
N PHE A 111 -1.98 15.24 -26.89
CA PHE A 111 -2.10 14.79 -25.49
C PHE A 111 -0.79 14.93 -24.73
N ARG A 112 0.36 14.72 -25.38
CA ARG A 112 1.67 14.98 -24.78
C ARG A 112 1.84 16.46 -24.43
N LEU A 113 1.60 17.37 -25.37
CA LEU A 113 1.65 18.81 -25.13
C LEU A 113 0.67 19.24 -24.04
N ARG A 114 -0.53 18.67 -24.04
CA ARG A 114 -1.52 18.94 -22.99
C ARG A 114 -1.01 18.56 -21.59
N ARG A 115 -0.36 17.41 -21.44
CA ARG A 115 0.24 17.02 -20.14
C ARG A 115 1.27 18.02 -19.65
N LEU A 116 2.05 18.60 -20.53
CA LEU A 116 3.01 19.67 -20.19
C LEU A 116 2.29 20.98 -19.79
N ALA A 117 1.13 21.24 -20.35
CA ALA A 117 0.35 22.44 -19.98
C ALA A 117 -0.28 22.30 -18.59
N HIS A 118 -1.00 21.22 -18.36
CA HIS A 118 -1.74 20.95 -17.11
C HIS A 118 -2.34 19.55 -17.09
N PRO A 119 -2.62 18.99 -15.90
CA PRO A 119 -3.35 17.74 -15.80
C PRO A 119 -4.84 17.94 -16.08
N ILE A 120 -5.49 16.90 -16.61
CA ILE A 120 -6.94 16.73 -16.53
C ILE A 120 -7.28 15.68 -15.46
N GLY A 121 -8.57 15.56 -15.08
CA GLY A 121 -8.98 14.69 -13.98
C GLY A 121 -8.51 13.24 -14.14
N GLY A 122 -8.48 12.70 -15.36
CA GLY A 122 -7.98 11.34 -15.61
C GLY A 122 -6.48 11.15 -15.38
N ASP A 123 -5.67 12.19 -15.59
CA ASP A 123 -4.21 12.13 -15.46
C ASP A 123 -3.76 12.05 -13.98
N LEU A 124 -4.58 12.54 -13.05
CA LEU A 124 -4.30 12.53 -11.61
C LEU A 124 -4.70 11.21 -10.90
N ILE A 125 -5.42 10.32 -11.59
CA ILE A 125 -5.89 9.05 -11.00
C ILE A 125 -4.74 8.15 -10.54
N PRO A 126 -3.65 7.95 -11.30
CA PRO A 126 -2.51 7.16 -10.82
C PRO A 126 -1.97 7.68 -9.49
N PHE A 127 -1.76 9.00 -9.38
CA PHE A 127 -1.26 9.66 -8.17
C PHE A 127 -2.24 9.53 -6.99
N PHE A 128 -3.53 9.64 -7.27
CA PHE A 128 -4.58 9.42 -6.27
C PHE A 128 -4.55 7.99 -5.71
N LEU A 129 -4.44 6.97 -6.57
CA LEU A 129 -4.39 5.56 -6.18
C LEU A 129 -3.14 5.24 -5.36
N VAL A 130 -1.96 5.70 -5.81
CA VAL A 130 -0.70 5.45 -5.11
C VAL A 130 -0.67 6.18 -3.76
N LEU A 131 -1.13 7.44 -3.67
CA LEU A 131 -1.25 8.16 -2.40
C LEU A 131 -2.30 7.54 -1.46
N ALA A 132 -3.39 6.99 -1.99
CA ALA A 132 -4.37 6.23 -1.20
C ALA A 132 -3.73 5.01 -0.54
N MET A 133 -2.85 4.30 -1.27
CA MET A 133 -2.13 3.15 -0.75
C MET A 133 -1.11 3.55 0.32
N HIS A 134 -0.33 4.59 0.10
CA HIS A 134 0.63 5.06 1.09
C HIS A 134 -0.02 5.58 2.38
N SER A 135 -1.12 6.32 2.26
CA SER A 135 -1.76 6.98 3.41
C SER A 135 -2.75 6.11 4.15
N GLY A 136 -3.26 5.07 3.52
CA GLY A 136 -4.40 4.32 4.02
C GLY A 136 -5.68 5.17 4.14
N PHE A 137 -5.75 6.35 3.53
CA PHE A 137 -6.95 7.19 3.59
C PHE A 137 -8.12 6.56 2.84
N ASN A 138 -9.33 6.82 3.33
CA ASN A 138 -10.52 6.60 2.54
C ASN A 138 -10.54 7.54 1.33
N GLU A 139 -11.32 7.21 0.31
CA GLU A 139 -11.48 8.02 -0.90
C GLU A 139 -11.85 9.48 -0.58
N GLN A 140 -12.83 9.70 0.27
CA GLN A 140 -13.34 11.05 0.55
C GLN A 140 -12.29 11.97 1.20
N PRO A 141 -11.60 11.61 2.31
CA PRO A 141 -10.54 12.46 2.86
C PRO A 141 -9.40 12.73 1.88
N LEU A 142 -8.99 11.74 1.09
CA LEU A 142 -7.94 11.95 0.10
C LEU A 142 -8.40 12.91 -1.01
N ARG A 143 -9.63 12.75 -1.49
CA ARG A 143 -10.24 13.59 -2.51
C ARG A 143 -10.37 15.05 -2.06
N THR A 144 -10.65 15.28 -0.77
CA THR A 144 -10.78 16.61 -0.17
C THR A 144 -9.50 17.16 0.44
N LEU A 145 -8.35 16.54 0.14
CA LEU A 145 -7.05 17.03 0.59
C LEU A 145 -6.79 18.41 -0.01
N THR A 146 -6.34 19.35 0.84
CA THR A 146 -5.96 20.70 0.45
C THR A 146 -4.47 20.93 0.65
N LEU A 147 -3.91 21.98 0.05
CA LEU A 147 -2.51 22.36 0.27
C LEU A 147 -2.25 22.70 1.74
N ASN A 148 -3.20 23.35 2.41
CA ASN A 148 -3.11 23.63 3.86
C ASN A 148 -3.14 22.38 4.73
N GLY A 149 -3.58 21.24 4.18
CA GLY A 149 -3.54 19.95 4.83
C GLY A 149 -2.18 19.24 4.68
N ILE A 150 -1.22 19.84 3.98
CA ILE A 150 0.11 19.27 3.74
C ILE A 150 1.14 20.11 4.50
N SER A 151 1.97 19.48 5.31
CA SER A 151 2.98 20.18 6.11
C SER A 151 4.23 19.33 6.28
N GLU A 152 5.34 20.01 6.56
CA GLU A 152 6.60 19.34 6.91
C GLU A 152 6.81 19.44 8.43
N HIS A 153 7.25 18.34 9.02
CA HIS A 153 7.60 18.26 10.45
C HIS A 153 8.97 17.63 10.60
N TYR A 154 9.68 17.99 11.64
CA TYR A 154 11.06 17.55 11.90
C TYR A 154 11.20 16.89 13.28
N PRO A 155 10.47 15.79 13.58
CA PRO A 155 10.64 15.10 14.86
C PRO A 155 12.06 14.55 14.97
N LEU A 156 12.75 14.88 16.08
CA LEU A 156 14.14 14.49 16.34
C LEU A 156 15.11 14.82 15.17
N GLY A 157 14.87 15.93 14.45
CA GLY A 157 15.68 16.35 13.31
C GLY A 157 15.41 15.60 12.00
N GLN A 158 14.53 14.60 11.99
CA GLN A 158 14.18 13.87 10.77
C GLN A 158 12.98 14.50 10.07
N LYS A 159 13.18 14.84 8.80
CA LYS A 159 12.09 15.38 7.97
C LYS A 159 10.97 14.36 7.77
N ARG A 160 9.73 14.79 7.97
CA ARG A 160 8.52 14.03 7.65
C ARG A 160 7.51 14.91 6.93
N THR A 161 6.98 14.40 5.84
CA THR A 161 5.82 15.00 5.17
C THR A 161 4.54 14.48 5.82
N VAL A 162 3.68 15.39 6.25
CA VAL A 162 2.42 15.07 6.92
C VAL A 162 1.26 15.52 6.05
N ILE A 163 0.33 14.62 5.78
CA ILE A 163 -0.96 14.95 5.17
C ILE A 163 -2.07 14.81 6.21
N LYS A 164 -2.96 15.80 6.21
CA LYS A 164 -4.11 15.87 7.13
C LYS A 164 -5.36 16.26 6.36
N SER A 165 -6.41 15.48 6.49
CA SER A 165 -7.69 15.77 5.86
C SER A 165 -8.86 15.36 6.76
N SER A 166 -9.99 16.00 6.60
CA SER A 166 -11.20 15.76 7.39
C SER A 166 -12.25 15.00 6.61
N LYS A 167 -12.90 14.04 7.26
CA LYS A 167 -14.04 13.33 6.69
C LYS A 167 -15.33 14.07 7.10
N ARG A 168 -16.04 14.63 6.14
CA ARG A 168 -17.40 15.12 6.38
C ARG A 168 -18.35 13.94 6.53
N ARG A 169 -19.05 13.83 7.65
CA ARG A 169 -20.15 12.86 7.84
C ARG A 169 -21.48 13.60 7.72
N ALA A 170 -22.38 13.11 6.91
CA ALA A 170 -23.75 13.59 6.90
C ALA A 170 -24.36 13.36 8.30
N GLY A 171 -24.88 14.40 8.93
CA GLY A 171 -25.64 14.31 10.19
C GLY A 171 -24.87 14.34 11.50
N SER A 172 -23.55 14.54 11.53
CA SER A 172 -22.81 14.72 12.78
C SER A 172 -22.32 16.16 12.95
N SER A 173 -22.44 16.66 14.20
CA SER A 173 -21.93 17.95 14.64
C SER A 173 -20.54 18.25 14.10
N ALA A 174 -20.25 19.49 13.81
CA ALA A 174 -19.15 20.17 13.10
C ALA A 174 -17.70 19.66 13.19
N GLN A 175 -17.40 18.59 13.91
CA GLN A 175 -16.06 18.01 14.00
C GLN A 175 -16.00 16.66 13.28
N GLY A 176 -15.78 16.69 11.95
CA GLY A 176 -15.48 15.50 11.16
C GLY A 176 -14.22 14.80 11.68
N ALA A 177 -14.20 13.45 11.61
CA ALA A 177 -13.00 12.69 11.97
C ALA A 177 -11.83 13.12 11.07
N THR A 178 -10.76 13.64 11.64
CA THR A 178 -9.54 13.99 10.94
C THR A 178 -8.72 12.73 10.70
N GLN A 179 -8.29 12.48 9.46
CA GLN A 179 -7.28 11.48 9.12
C GLN A 179 -5.93 12.18 8.95
N ARG A 180 -4.88 11.53 9.45
CA ARG A 180 -3.50 12.01 9.35
C ARG A 180 -2.60 10.85 8.96
N ALA A 181 -1.68 11.10 8.04
CA ALA A 181 -0.59 10.20 7.72
C ALA A 181 0.72 10.99 7.71
N ALA A 182 1.79 10.38 8.19
CA ALA A 182 3.12 10.99 8.24
C ALA A 182 4.11 10.04 7.55
N PHE A 183 4.89 10.58 6.61
CA PHE A 183 5.82 9.82 5.79
C PHE A 183 7.23 10.29 6.06
N PRO A 184 8.20 9.40 6.32
CA PRO A 184 9.60 9.75 6.38
C PRO A 184 10.08 10.23 5.02
N ALA A 185 11.12 11.07 5.00
CA ALA A 185 11.82 11.40 3.76
C ALA A 185 12.41 10.13 3.14
N SER A 186 12.33 10.01 1.82
CA SER A 186 12.82 8.84 1.08
C SER A 186 13.22 9.22 -0.34
N ASP A 187 14.30 8.63 -0.84
CA ASP A 187 14.75 8.82 -2.22
C ASP A 187 14.00 7.95 -3.23
N HIS A 188 13.08 7.11 -2.76
CA HIS A 188 12.29 6.25 -3.63
C HIS A 188 11.48 7.10 -4.64
N PRO A 189 11.45 6.75 -5.93
CA PRO A 189 10.75 7.53 -6.97
C PRO A 189 9.28 7.81 -6.66
N LEU A 190 8.61 6.88 -5.98
CA LEU A 190 7.21 6.97 -5.57
C LEU A 190 7.04 7.36 -4.09
N ALA A 191 8.07 7.91 -3.44
CA ALA A 191 7.90 8.43 -2.10
C ALA A 191 6.76 9.46 -2.06
N PRO A 192 5.88 9.43 -1.03
CA PRO A 192 4.74 10.34 -0.94
C PRO A 192 5.13 11.81 -1.07
N GLU A 193 6.28 12.20 -0.53
CA GLU A 193 6.83 13.55 -0.66
C GLU A 193 7.07 13.93 -2.13
N ARG A 194 7.67 13.03 -2.92
CA ARG A 194 7.94 13.28 -4.34
C ARG A 194 6.65 13.37 -5.16
N LEU A 195 5.69 12.46 -4.92
CA LEU A 195 4.38 12.47 -5.58
C LEU A 195 3.63 13.77 -5.27
N ILE A 196 3.64 14.20 -4.01
CA ILE A 196 2.99 15.43 -3.55
C ILE A 196 3.65 16.65 -4.21
N SER A 197 4.98 16.74 -4.18
CA SER A 197 5.73 17.86 -4.79
C SER A 197 5.49 17.94 -6.29
N PHE A 198 5.47 16.80 -6.98
CA PHE A 198 5.16 16.76 -8.41
C PHE A 198 3.76 17.28 -8.71
N VAL A 199 2.71 16.77 -8.02
CA VAL A 199 1.33 17.21 -8.25
C VAL A 199 1.17 18.71 -7.97
N ILE A 200 1.82 19.23 -6.93
CA ILE A 200 1.82 20.68 -6.62
C ILE A 200 2.45 21.47 -7.77
N ALA A 201 3.63 21.06 -8.23
CA ALA A 201 4.33 21.72 -9.33
C ALA A 201 3.51 21.67 -10.63
N TRP A 202 2.94 20.50 -10.95
CA TRP A 202 2.15 20.29 -12.16
C TRP A 202 0.86 21.11 -12.19
N THR A 203 0.23 21.32 -11.02
CA THR A 203 -0.99 22.10 -10.90
C THR A 203 -0.77 23.59 -10.62
N LYS A 204 0.47 24.02 -10.38
CA LYS A 204 0.83 25.39 -9.97
C LYS A 204 0.20 26.44 -10.87
N ARG A 205 0.38 26.33 -12.18
CA ARG A 205 -0.11 27.31 -13.15
C ARG A 205 -1.63 27.44 -13.20
N ILE A 206 -2.37 26.33 -13.08
CA ILE A 206 -3.82 26.36 -13.16
C ILE A 206 -4.48 26.86 -11.88
N ARG A 207 -3.75 26.98 -10.77
CA ARG A 207 -4.27 27.54 -9.51
C ARG A 207 -4.65 29.02 -9.65
N ASP A 208 -3.92 29.77 -10.49
CA ASP A 208 -4.19 31.18 -10.75
C ASP A 208 -5.55 31.40 -11.46
N TYR A 209 -6.08 30.36 -12.10
CA TYR A 209 -7.40 30.39 -12.78
C TYR A 209 -8.52 29.78 -11.93
N ALA A 210 -8.20 29.23 -10.76
CA ALA A 210 -9.16 28.61 -9.87
C ALA A 210 -9.82 29.65 -8.96
N ALA A 211 -11.14 29.63 -8.84
CA ALA A 211 -11.89 30.59 -8.03
C ALA A 211 -11.88 30.22 -6.53
N GLY A 212 -11.54 31.20 -5.69
CA GLY A 212 -11.70 31.11 -4.23
C GLY A 212 -10.98 29.92 -3.60
N GLU A 213 -11.69 29.18 -2.76
CA GLU A 213 -11.12 28.02 -2.04
C GLU A 213 -10.69 26.86 -2.94
N LEU A 214 -11.18 26.81 -4.19
CA LEU A 214 -10.80 25.78 -5.15
C LEU A 214 -9.29 25.78 -5.42
N ALA A 215 -8.66 26.97 -5.45
CA ALA A 215 -7.22 27.11 -5.64
C ALA A 215 -6.38 26.36 -4.59
N ASN A 216 -6.93 26.09 -3.41
CA ASN A 216 -6.26 25.37 -2.33
C ASN A 216 -6.42 23.83 -2.41
N ASP A 217 -7.26 23.31 -3.31
CA ASP A 217 -7.47 21.88 -3.46
C ASP A 217 -6.21 21.20 -4.03
N PHE A 218 -5.87 20.02 -3.49
CA PHE A 218 -4.67 19.31 -3.92
C PHE A 218 -4.80 18.70 -5.32
N PHE A 219 -5.90 17.97 -5.59
CA PHE A 219 -6.17 17.33 -6.88
C PHE A 219 -6.90 18.28 -7.84
N LEU A 220 -6.30 19.42 -8.09
CA LEU A 220 -6.80 20.41 -9.03
C LEU A 220 -6.50 20.00 -10.47
N HIS A 221 -7.44 20.20 -11.37
CA HIS A 221 -7.27 19.82 -12.78
C HIS A 221 -8.07 20.71 -13.72
N ALA A 222 -7.62 20.81 -14.96
CA ALA A 222 -8.39 21.45 -15.99
C ALA A 222 -9.47 20.50 -16.55
N VAL A 223 -10.64 21.07 -16.83
CA VAL A 223 -11.72 20.35 -17.51
C VAL A 223 -11.57 20.55 -19.01
N SER A 224 -11.56 19.45 -19.77
CA SER A 224 -11.46 19.53 -21.22
C SER A 224 -12.66 20.30 -21.81
N GLU A 225 -12.38 21.24 -22.72
CA GLU A 225 -13.43 21.86 -23.53
C GLU A 225 -14.20 20.76 -24.29
N GLY A 226 -15.50 20.74 -24.19
CA GLY A 226 -16.32 19.82 -25.00
C GLY A 226 -17.32 18.96 -24.28
N GLY A 227 -17.45 19.08 -22.97
CA GLY A 227 -18.57 18.48 -22.22
C GLY A 227 -19.90 19.13 -22.58
N ARG A 228 -21.01 18.62 -22.00
CA ARG A 228 -22.39 19.13 -22.17
C ARG A 228 -22.53 20.64 -21.92
N HIS A 229 -21.57 21.26 -21.27
CA HIS A 229 -21.46 22.68 -21.05
C HIS A 229 -20.52 23.31 -22.07
N LYS A 230 -21.01 23.95 -23.08
CA LYS A 230 -20.29 24.75 -24.12
C LYS A 230 -19.58 25.97 -23.50
N ARG A 231 -18.72 25.77 -22.47
CA ARG A 231 -18.00 26.87 -21.81
C ARG A 231 -16.76 27.20 -22.63
N ARG A 232 -16.59 28.49 -22.96
CA ARG A 232 -15.32 28.99 -23.56
C ARG A 232 -14.34 29.30 -22.44
N GLY A 233 -13.07 29.03 -22.68
CA GLY A 233 -11.97 29.31 -21.77
C GLY A 233 -11.58 28.13 -20.86
N MET A 234 -10.52 28.32 -20.06
CA MET A 234 -10.03 27.31 -19.11
C MET A 234 -11.03 27.16 -17.97
N HIS A 235 -11.49 25.95 -17.76
CA HIS A 235 -12.37 25.60 -16.65
C HIS A 235 -11.60 24.70 -15.71
N ILE A 236 -11.53 25.12 -14.43
CA ILE A 236 -10.81 24.38 -13.40
C ILE A 236 -11.81 23.68 -12.50
N ASP A 237 -11.52 22.44 -12.16
CA ASP A 237 -12.29 21.62 -11.22
C ASP A 237 -11.32 20.87 -10.30
N SER A 238 -11.82 20.20 -9.30
CA SER A 238 -11.02 19.34 -8.41
C SER A 238 -11.77 18.08 -8.00
N TYR A 239 -11.06 17.14 -7.42
CA TYR A 239 -11.69 15.96 -6.85
C TYR A 239 -12.51 16.25 -5.59
N SER A 240 -12.31 17.41 -4.95
CA SER A 240 -13.05 17.82 -3.76
C SER A 240 -14.45 18.34 -4.05
N ALA A 241 -14.75 18.61 -5.34
CA ALA A 241 -15.95 19.36 -5.76
C ALA A 241 -17.17 19.06 -4.90
N ARG A 242 -17.82 20.14 -4.49
CA ARG A 242 -18.74 20.22 -3.36
C ARG A 242 -20.18 19.80 -3.70
N THR A 243 -20.40 19.28 -4.89
CA THR A 243 -21.71 18.81 -5.36
C THR A 243 -21.80 17.29 -5.32
N ASP A 244 -22.97 16.74 -5.02
CA ASP A 244 -23.25 15.30 -4.91
C ASP A 244 -22.85 14.47 -6.15
N ASP A 245 -22.71 15.15 -7.29
CA ASP A 245 -22.30 14.58 -8.58
C ASP A 245 -20.83 14.12 -8.66
N VAL A 246 -20.01 14.45 -7.70
CA VAL A 246 -18.53 14.32 -7.78
C VAL A 246 -18.01 12.96 -7.41
N THR A 247 -18.67 12.23 -6.53
CA THR A 247 -18.31 10.82 -6.23
C THR A 247 -18.35 10.01 -7.52
N THR A 248 -19.32 10.28 -8.37
CA THR A 248 -19.48 9.67 -9.70
C THR A 248 -18.31 10.01 -10.62
N ARG A 249 -17.71 11.22 -10.51
CA ARG A 249 -16.61 11.63 -11.42
C ARG A 249 -15.29 10.94 -11.11
N VAL A 250 -14.84 10.90 -9.86
CA VAL A 250 -13.58 10.22 -9.50
C VAL A 250 -13.68 8.74 -9.80
N THR A 251 -14.77 8.09 -9.39
CA THR A 251 -15.05 6.69 -9.74
C THR A 251 -15.10 6.49 -11.25
N GLY A 252 -15.70 7.44 -11.99
CA GLY A 252 -15.71 7.43 -13.46
C GLY A 252 -14.31 7.51 -14.07
N TYR A 253 -13.45 8.39 -13.56
CA TYR A 253 -12.05 8.47 -14.00
C TYR A 253 -11.26 7.20 -13.69
N ILE A 254 -11.43 6.59 -12.51
CA ILE A 254 -10.80 5.31 -12.15
C ILE A 254 -11.29 4.21 -13.10
N THR A 255 -12.59 4.14 -13.34
CA THR A 255 -13.17 3.15 -14.26
C THR A 255 -12.62 3.32 -15.68
N LEU A 256 -12.50 4.56 -16.15
CA LEU A 256 -11.92 4.85 -17.47
C LEU A 256 -10.44 4.50 -17.53
N PHE A 257 -9.67 4.78 -16.47
CA PHE A 257 -8.26 4.36 -16.35
C PHE A 257 -8.13 2.85 -16.48
N CYS A 258 -8.90 2.08 -15.70
CA CYS A 258 -8.90 0.63 -15.76
C CYS A 258 -9.34 0.10 -17.12
N LYS A 259 -10.39 0.66 -17.73
CA LYS A 259 -10.89 0.26 -19.06
C LYS A 259 -9.85 0.47 -20.15
N ARG A 260 -9.14 1.61 -20.15
CA ARG A 260 -8.09 1.88 -21.14
C ARG A 260 -6.94 0.88 -21.09
N ARG A 261 -6.71 0.27 -19.93
CA ARG A 261 -5.65 -0.71 -19.68
C ARG A 261 -6.13 -2.16 -19.65
N GLY A 262 -7.40 -2.41 -19.95
CA GLY A 262 -7.99 -3.75 -19.91
C GLY A 262 -8.05 -4.37 -18.52
N LEU A 263 -8.09 -3.53 -17.45
CA LEU A 263 -8.05 -3.96 -16.07
C LEU A 263 -9.44 -4.02 -15.45
N LYS A 264 -9.65 -4.97 -14.53
CA LYS A 264 -10.85 -5.06 -13.71
C LYS A 264 -10.74 -4.11 -12.52
N TYR A 265 -11.71 -3.22 -12.35
CA TYR A 265 -11.77 -2.35 -11.17
C TYR A 265 -12.44 -3.05 -10.00
N SER A 266 -11.75 -3.14 -8.88
CA SER A 266 -12.21 -3.84 -7.66
C SER A 266 -12.99 -2.93 -6.69
N GLY A 267 -13.32 -1.70 -7.09
CA GLY A 267 -14.01 -0.72 -6.26
C GLY A 267 -13.08 0.14 -5.39
N SER A 268 -13.58 1.28 -4.94
CA SER A 268 -12.78 2.28 -4.17
C SER A 268 -12.31 1.78 -2.80
N GLN A 269 -12.97 0.75 -2.25
CA GLN A 269 -12.60 0.16 -0.96
C GLN A 269 -11.37 -0.76 -1.05
N ALA A 270 -10.99 -1.24 -2.24
CA ALA A 270 -9.89 -2.20 -2.40
C ALA A 270 -8.55 -1.67 -1.85
N ASN A 271 -8.21 -0.40 -2.10
CA ASN A 271 -7.00 0.21 -1.56
C ASN A 271 -6.97 0.21 -0.02
N ARG A 272 -8.11 0.49 0.61
CA ARG A 272 -8.21 0.51 2.07
C ARG A 272 -8.12 -0.90 2.65
N LEU A 273 -8.73 -1.89 2.00
CA LEU A 273 -8.63 -3.29 2.40
C LEU A 273 -7.19 -3.80 2.26
N ALA A 274 -6.54 -3.51 1.13
CA ALA A 274 -5.15 -3.88 0.89
C ALA A 274 -4.20 -3.23 1.92
N PHE A 275 -4.39 -1.93 2.21
CA PHE A 275 -3.63 -1.25 3.26
C PHE A 275 -3.86 -1.89 4.64
N SER A 276 -5.11 -2.23 4.98
CA SER A 276 -5.43 -2.89 6.25
C SER A 276 -4.78 -4.26 6.36
N GLU A 277 -4.78 -5.06 5.29
CA GLU A 277 -4.10 -6.36 5.25
C GLU A 277 -2.57 -6.22 5.36
N ALA A 278 -1.99 -5.20 4.73
CA ALA A 278 -0.56 -4.94 4.82
C ALA A 278 -0.15 -4.55 6.26
N VAL A 279 -0.89 -3.64 6.90
CA VAL A 279 -0.64 -3.25 8.30
C VAL A 279 -0.82 -4.44 9.24
N ASP A 280 -1.92 -5.20 9.11
CA ASP A 280 -2.18 -6.41 9.90
C ASP A 280 -1.05 -7.44 9.75
N GLY A 281 -0.50 -7.59 8.52
CA GLY A 281 0.62 -8.47 8.26
C GLY A 281 1.94 -8.00 8.89
N LEU A 282 2.23 -6.70 8.82
CA LEU A 282 3.45 -6.12 9.36
C LEU A 282 3.47 -6.03 10.88
N THR A 283 2.29 -5.97 11.51
CA THR A 283 2.14 -5.81 12.97
C THR A 283 1.68 -7.10 13.66
N ASP A 284 1.75 -8.24 12.98
CA ASP A 284 1.27 -9.53 13.49
C ASP A 284 -0.17 -9.47 14.03
N GLY A 285 -1.04 -8.70 13.36
CA GLY A 285 -2.44 -8.57 13.73
C GLY A 285 -2.70 -7.63 14.91
N ASP A 286 -1.77 -6.74 15.26
CA ASP A 286 -1.99 -5.76 16.33
C ASP A 286 -3.14 -4.81 15.98
N ALA A 287 -4.27 -5.00 16.67
CA ALA A 287 -5.49 -4.22 16.45
C ALA A 287 -5.32 -2.74 16.87
N PHE A 288 -4.42 -2.43 17.79
CA PHE A 288 -4.17 -1.05 18.23
C PHE A 288 -3.36 -0.29 17.19
N GLU A 289 -2.31 -0.92 16.65
CA GLU A 289 -1.54 -0.37 15.53
C GLU A 289 -2.41 -0.20 14.28
N LEU A 290 -3.18 -1.22 13.92
CA LEU A 290 -4.13 -1.13 12.82
C LEU A 290 -5.13 0.03 13.00
N ARG A 291 -5.67 0.19 14.21
CA ARG A 291 -6.55 1.31 14.56
C ARG A 291 -5.85 2.66 14.38
N ALA A 292 -4.62 2.78 14.89
CA ALA A 292 -3.83 4.00 14.81
C ALA A 292 -3.52 4.37 13.36
N MET A 293 -3.03 3.42 12.57
CA MET A 293 -2.69 3.62 11.16
C MET A 293 -3.91 3.96 10.29
N LEU A 294 -5.06 3.38 10.60
CA LEU A 294 -6.32 3.67 9.90
C LEU A 294 -6.99 4.95 10.42
N GLY A 295 -6.52 5.55 11.50
CA GLY A 295 -7.12 6.72 12.13
C GLY A 295 -8.53 6.46 12.69
N HIS A 296 -8.79 5.26 13.21
CA HIS A 296 -10.09 4.91 13.78
C HIS A 296 -10.17 5.30 15.26
N ARG A 297 -11.32 5.81 15.68
CA ARG A 297 -11.57 6.12 17.11
C ARG A 297 -11.81 4.85 17.93
N LEU A 298 -12.49 3.86 17.36
CA LEU A 298 -12.86 2.60 18.00
C LEU A 298 -12.15 1.42 17.35
N LEU A 299 -11.72 0.44 18.16
CA LEU A 299 -11.14 -0.81 17.66
C LEU A 299 -12.13 -1.60 16.79
N SER A 300 -13.41 -1.64 17.19
CA SER A 300 -14.47 -2.33 16.46
C SER A 300 -14.62 -1.85 15.02
N THR A 301 -14.34 -0.57 14.73
CA THR A 301 -14.45 -0.04 13.35
C THR A 301 -13.50 -0.75 12.38
N GLY A 302 -12.30 -1.12 12.81
CA GLY A 302 -11.34 -1.91 12.02
C GLY A 302 -11.91 -3.29 11.71
N GLN A 303 -12.38 -3.97 12.75
CA GLN A 303 -12.93 -5.32 12.66
C GLN A 303 -14.21 -5.38 11.82
N ASP A 304 -15.16 -4.45 12.03
CA ASP A 304 -16.45 -4.46 11.36
C ASP A 304 -16.38 -4.04 9.88
N SER A 305 -15.46 -3.13 9.54
CA SER A 305 -15.46 -2.47 8.24
C SER A 305 -14.35 -2.90 7.31
N TYR A 306 -13.21 -3.37 7.84
CA TYR A 306 -11.99 -3.60 7.06
C TYR A 306 -11.37 -4.98 7.28
N GLN A 307 -12.00 -5.84 8.09
CA GLN A 307 -11.53 -7.20 8.28
C GLN A 307 -11.77 -8.02 7.01
N THR A 308 -10.69 -8.55 6.44
CA THR A 308 -10.75 -9.48 5.30
C THR A 308 -10.78 -10.92 5.79
N THR A 309 -11.12 -11.84 4.90
CA THR A 309 -11.09 -13.29 5.19
C THR A 309 -9.68 -13.72 5.63
N THR A 310 -8.64 -13.19 4.98
CA THR A 310 -7.24 -13.46 5.33
C THR A 310 -6.89 -13.00 6.74
N MET A 311 -7.26 -11.78 7.11
CA MET A 311 -7.05 -11.26 8.47
C MET A 311 -7.77 -12.12 9.51
N GLN A 312 -9.01 -12.56 9.21
CA GLN A 312 -9.74 -13.47 10.11
C GLN A 312 -9.04 -14.82 10.28
N HIS A 313 -8.52 -15.40 9.20
CA HIS A 313 -7.77 -16.65 9.29
C HIS A 313 -6.53 -16.49 10.15
N ARG A 314 -5.74 -15.43 9.93
CA ARG A 314 -4.57 -15.11 10.75
C ARG A 314 -4.91 -14.93 12.23
N GLN A 315 -5.96 -14.19 12.55
CA GLN A 315 -6.40 -14.01 13.94
C GLN A 315 -6.85 -15.30 14.60
N LYS A 316 -7.53 -16.20 13.85
CA LYS A 316 -7.90 -17.52 14.36
C LYS A 316 -6.67 -18.40 14.61
N GLU A 317 -5.69 -18.35 13.72
CA GLU A 317 -4.43 -19.06 13.88
C GLU A 317 -3.66 -18.55 15.11
N GLN A 318 -3.57 -17.24 15.31
CA GLN A 318 -2.98 -16.64 16.49
C GLN A 318 -3.70 -17.02 17.78
N LEU A 319 -5.03 -17.00 17.78
CA LEU A 319 -5.82 -17.40 18.96
C LEU A 319 -5.60 -18.89 19.28
N ALA A 320 -5.67 -19.76 18.26
CA ALA A 320 -5.42 -21.19 18.44
C ALA A 320 -4.02 -21.44 19.00
N GLY A 321 -3.02 -20.64 18.51
CA GLY A 321 -1.68 -20.65 19.03
C GLY A 321 -1.55 -20.27 20.49
N ALA A 322 -2.20 -19.21 20.86
CA ALA A 322 -2.22 -18.78 22.27
C ALA A 322 -2.87 -19.84 23.18
N MET A 323 -3.96 -20.47 22.71
CA MET A 323 -4.62 -21.55 23.45
C MET A 323 -3.74 -22.78 23.60
N THR A 324 -3.05 -23.20 22.54
CA THR A 324 -2.11 -24.33 22.58
C THR A 324 -0.91 -24.02 23.49
N ALA A 325 -0.39 -22.79 23.42
CA ALA A 325 0.69 -22.35 24.31
C ALA A 325 0.24 -22.40 25.79
N GLN A 326 -0.97 -21.95 26.06
CA GLN A 326 -1.53 -21.99 27.43
C GLN A 326 -1.75 -23.44 27.90
N GLU A 327 -2.26 -24.32 27.04
CA GLU A 327 -2.44 -25.74 27.37
C GLU A 327 -1.08 -26.40 27.69
N ARG A 328 -0.06 -26.14 26.90
CA ARG A 328 1.31 -26.63 27.15
C ARG A 328 1.88 -26.11 28.46
N TRP A 329 1.68 -24.80 28.72
CA TRP A 329 2.11 -24.22 30.00
C TRP A 329 1.44 -24.90 31.19
N VAL A 330 0.14 -25.15 31.14
CA VAL A 330 -0.64 -25.82 32.16
C VAL A 330 -0.17 -27.28 32.31
N THR A 331 -0.08 -28.02 31.22
CA THR A 331 0.29 -29.46 31.24
C THR A 331 1.73 -29.68 31.66
N SER A 332 2.62 -28.74 31.42
CA SER A 332 4.02 -28.80 31.84
C SER A 332 4.28 -28.24 33.25
N ASN A 333 3.24 -27.86 34.01
CA ASN A 333 3.36 -27.19 35.28
C ASN A 333 4.27 -25.94 35.23
N GLY A 334 4.09 -25.09 34.20
CA GLY A 334 4.81 -23.85 34.07
C GLY A 334 6.27 -23.99 33.58
N LYS A 335 6.67 -25.16 33.08
CA LYS A 335 8.04 -25.38 32.59
C LYS A 335 8.26 -24.83 31.16
N ILE A 336 7.21 -24.54 30.44
CA ILE A 336 7.25 -24.01 29.09
C ILE A 336 7.13 -22.48 29.12
N ASP A 337 8.06 -21.79 28.48
CA ASP A 337 7.93 -20.35 28.27
C ASP A 337 6.97 -20.09 27.08
N THR A 338 5.79 -19.53 27.39
CA THR A 338 4.76 -19.21 26.41
C THR A 338 5.01 -17.90 25.67
N ARG A 339 5.99 -17.09 26.07
CA ARG A 339 6.28 -15.76 25.50
C ARG A 339 6.84 -15.83 24.07
N SER A 340 7.43 -16.97 23.67
CA SER A 340 8.00 -17.17 22.34
C SER A 340 7.02 -17.77 21.31
N ALA A 341 5.80 -18.08 21.71
CA ALA A 341 4.80 -18.71 20.85
C ALA A 341 4.14 -17.67 19.94
N ARG A 342 4.50 -17.66 18.65
CA ARG A 342 4.00 -16.68 17.66
C ARG A 342 2.86 -17.18 16.77
N SER A 343 2.79 -18.47 16.45
CA SER A 343 1.66 -19.07 15.72
C SER A 343 1.53 -20.57 15.99
N ASP A 344 0.38 -21.18 15.75
CA ASP A 344 0.16 -22.61 15.99
C ASP A 344 1.07 -23.52 15.17
N ARG A 345 1.34 -23.13 13.93
CA ARG A 345 2.18 -23.91 13.03
C ARG A 345 3.68 -23.74 13.35
N GLU A 346 4.06 -22.60 13.90
CA GLU A 346 5.43 -22.28 14.26
C GLU A 346 5.81 -22.71 15.68
N GLN A 347 4.83 -23.02 16.51
CA GLN A 347 5.03 -23.30 17.95
C GLN A 347 5.57 -24.68 18.26
N THR A 348 5.44 -25.63 17.35
CA THR A 348 5.97 -26.97 17.57
C THR A 348 7.44 -27.08 17.23
N ALA A 349 7.97 -26.21 16.39
CA ALA A 349 9.36 -26.21 15.97
C ALA A 349 10.08 -24.90 16.35
N ALA A 350 11.39 -24.96 16.56
CA ALA A 350 12.19 -23.77 16.85
C ALA A 350 12.39 -22.88 15.60
N THR A 351 12.22 -23.42 14.40
CA THR A 351 12.38 -22.72 13.12
C THR A 351 11.03 -22.64 12.42
N GLN A 352 10.66 -21.46 11.98
CA GLN A 352 9.41 -21.17 11.30
C GLN A 352 9.26 -21.97 9.99
N GLY A 353 8.03 -22.34 9.66
CA GLY A 353 7.71 -23.18 8.50
C GLY A 353 7.78 -24.67 8.78
N PHE A 354 8.31 -25.09 9.93
CA PHE A 354 8.38 -26.47 10.36
C PHE A 354 7.42 -26.77 11.52
N CYS A 355 6.98 -28.01 11.61
CA CYS A 355 6.39 -28.62 12.78
C CYS A 355 7.39 -29.55 13.45
N CYS A 356 7.28 -29.78 14.75
CA CYS A 356 8.12 -30.71 15.49
C CYS A 356 7.31 -31.84 16.10
N ALA A 357 7.68 -33.09 15.87
CA ALA A 357 6.99 -34.24 16.43
C ALA A 357 7.07 -34.28 17.97
N ASP A 358 8.23 -33.87 18.55
CA ASP A 358 8.39 -33.72 19.99
C ASP A 358 9.41 -32.63 20.32
N PRO A 359 8.94 -31.41 20.60
CA PRO A 359 9.82 -30.28 20.86
C PRO A 359 10.52 -30.37 22.25
N PHE A 360 10.13 -31.32 23.12
CA PHE A 360 10.73 -31.53 24.44
C PHE A 360 11.82 -32.60 24.47
N GLN A 361 11.97 -33.35 23.39
CA GLN A 361 13.00 -34.39 23.24
C GLN A 361 13.94 -34.08 22.07
N SER A 362 14.29 -32.82 21.94
CA SER A 362 15.18 -32.38 20.85
C SER A 362 16.53 -33.15 20.87
N PRO A 363 16.94 -33.75 19.73
CA PRO A 363 18.23 -34.40 19.60
C PRO A 363 19.34 -33.38 19.32
N GLN A 364 19.03 -32.11 19.20
CA GLN A 364 20.00 -31.06 18.85
C GLN A 364 21.02 -30.82 19.97
N PRO A 365 22.31 -30.57 19.65
CA PRO A 365 23.31 -30.28 20.64
C PRO A 365 22.92 -29.10 21.56
N GLY A 366 23.20 -29.24 22.84
CA GLY A 366 22.92 -28.19 23.84
C GLY A 366 21.47 -28.11 24.30
N GLN A 367 20.56 -28.88 23.72
CA GLN A 367 19.17 -28.92 24.17
C GLN A 367 19.01 -29.82 25.40
N ARG A 368 18.03 -29.48 26.26
CA ARG A 368 17.78 -30.24 27.49
C ARG A 368 16.48 -31.02 27.38
N HIS A 369 16.51 -32.28 27.72
CA HIS A 369 15.33 -33.14 27.80
C HIS A 369 14.24 -32.52 28.69
N GLY A 370 13.00 -32.56 28.27
CA GLY A 370 11.87 -31.96 28.99
C GLY A 370 11.78 -30.43 28.93
N LYS A 371 12.65 -29.74 28.16
CA LYS A 371 12.55 -28.33 27.86
C LYS A 371 12.26 -28.12 26.37
N LEU A 372 11.51 -27.06 26.08
CA LEU A 372 11.23 -26.69 24.69
C LEU A 372 12.52 -26.45 23.91
N CYS A 373 12.64 -27.05 22.73
CA CYS A 373 13.78 -26.87 21.84
C CYS A 373 13.90 -25.40 21.41
N THR A 374 15.12 -24.85 21.57
CA THR A 374 15.45 -23.48 21.16
C THR A 374 16.45 -23.44 20.00
N SER A 375 16.73 -24.58 19.36
CA SER A 375 17.72 -24.69 18.28
C SER A 375 17.19 -24.10 16.98
N TYR A 376 17.10 -22.78 16.94
CA TYR A 376 16.65 -22.02 15.78
C TYR A 376 17.62 -22.23 14.60
N GLY A 377 17.09 -22.34 13.39
CA GLY A 377 17.87 -22.62 12.19
C GLY A 377 18.37 -24.06 12.04
N SER A 378 18.01 -25.00 12.95
CA SER A 378 18.47 -26.38 12.88
C SER A 378 17.39 -27.39 12.48
N CYS A 379 16.15 -26.96 12.37
CA CYS A 379 15.02 -27.85 12.07
C CYS A 379 15.13 -28.59 10.73
N PRO A 380 15.66 -28.02 9.63
CA PRO A 380 15.76 -28.76 8.37
C PRO A 380 16.58 -30.07 8.46
N ALA A 381 17.61 -30.13 9.35
CA ALA A 381 18.39 -31.32 9.58
C ALA A 381 17.93 -32.16 10.79
N CYS A 382 16.82 -31.80 11.42
CA CYS A 382 16.33 -32.47 12.61
C CYS A 382 15.42 -33.66 12.24
N PRO A 383 15.61 -34.87 12.79
CA PRO A 383 14.74 -36.01 12.49
C PRO A 383 13.32 -35.87 13.05
N LEU A 384 13.07 -34.92 13.98
CA LEU A 384 11.75 -34.63 14.52
C LEU A 384 11.01 -33.53 13.74
N ALA A 385 11.64 -32.93 12.72
CA ALA A 385 11.01 -31.90 11.92
C ALA A 385 10.04 -32.51 10.90
N ALA A 386 8.92 -31.83 10.70
CA ALA A 386 7.93 -32.14 9.70
C ALA A 386 7.44 -30.85 9.03
N ALA A 387 6.86 -30.93 7.84
CA ALA A 387 6.17 -29.84 7.17
C ALA A 387 5.02 -30.42 6.33
N ASP A 388 3.97 -29.63 6.13
CA ASP A 388 2.90 -30.01 5.22
C ASP A 388 3.34 -29.73 3.77
N PRO A 389 3.44 -30.76 2.91
CA PRO A 389 3.90 -30.61 1.54
C PRO A 389 2.92 -29.80 0.66
N ASN A 390 1.68 -29.65 1.11
CA ASN A 390 0.64 -28.94 0.37
C ASN A 390 0.48 -27.47 0.80
N GLU A 391 1.25 -27.02 1.78
CA GLU A 391 1.15 -25.65 2.28
C GLU A 391 2.10 -24.68 1.58
N ALA A 392 1.52 -23.71 0.89
CA ALA A 392 2.26 -22.60 0.31
C ALA A 392 3.02 -21.78 1.36
N TYR A 393 2.49 -21.70 2.59
CA TYR A 393 3.15 -21.02 3.70
C TYR A 393 4.48 -21.66 4.08
N ALA A 394 4.53 -22.99 4.19
CA ALA A 394 5.78 -23.73 4.47
C ALA A 394 6.83 -23.42 3.40
N LEU A 395 6.44 -23.47 2.12
CA LEU A 395 7.34 -23.10 1.02
C LEU A 395 7.84 -21.67 1.11
N ALA A 396 6.95 -20.72 1.41
CA ALA A 396 7.33 -19.31 1.54
C ALA A 396 8.38 -19.12 2.66
N ARG A 397 8.16 -19.77 3.82
CA ARG A 397 9.14 -19.75 4.92
C ARG A 397 10.45 -20.45 4.58
N PHE A 398 10.41 -21.52 3.83
CA PHE A 398 11.62 -22.24 3.39
C PHE A 398 12.47 -21.40 2.44
N LEU A 399 11.85 -20.68 1.53
CA LEU A 399 12.56 -19.75 0.64
C LEU A 399 13.19 -18.60 1.43
N GLN A 400 12.45 -18.00 2.37
CA GLN A 400 12.96 -16.96 3.25
C GLN A 400 14.11 -17.46 4.14
N LEU A 401 14.00 -18.69 4.68
CA LEU A 401 15.05 -19.30 5.46
C LEU A 401 16.30 -19.62 4.63
N GLN A 402 16.13 -20.01 3.36
CA GLN A 402 17.24 -20.21 2.44
C GLN A 402 18.02 -18.91 2.22
N GLU A 403 17.35 -17.80 1.96
CA GLU A 403 17.99 -16.49 1.83
C GLU A 403 18.78 -16.14 3.10
N LEU A 404 18.16 -16.35 4.27
CA LEU A 404 18.81 -16.10 5.56
C LEU A 404 20.07 -16.96 5.78
N TYR A 405 20.06 -18.23 5.34
CA TYR A 405 21.26 -19.06 5.39
C TYR A 405 22.35 -18.55 4.44
N GLU A 406 21.99 -18.06 3.27
CA GLU A 406 22.96 -17.55 2.29
C GLU A 406 23.60 -16.25 2.82
N GLU A 407 22.83 -15.37 3.46
CA GLU A 407 23.34 -14.20 4.16
C GLU A 407 24.27 -14.58 5.31
N ALA A 408 23.82 -15.48 6.21
CA ALA A 408 24.61 -15.94 7.34
C ALA A 408 25.91 -16.65 6.92
N ARG A 409 25.91 -17.35 5.78
CA ARG A 409 27.11 -17.96 5.22
C ARG A 409 28.17 -16.94 4.83
N ALA A 410 27.75 -15.76 4.38
CA ALA A 410 28.67 -14.68 4.02
C ALA A 410 29.22 -13.96 5.27
N GLU A 411 28.45 -13.90 6.35
CA GLU A 411 28.77 -13.13 7.56
C GLU A 411 29.48 -13.97 8.62
N LEU A 412 29.09 -15.24 8.78
CA LEU A 412 29.67 -16.14 9.78
C LEU A 412 31.02 -16.74 9.31
N GLY A 413 31.94 -16.91 10.23
CA GLY A 413 33.18 -17.63 9.94
C GLY A 413 32.90 -19.05 9.46
N SER A 414 33.69 -19.53 8.50
CA SER A 414 33.49 -20.83 7.82
C SER A 414 33.40 -22.04 8.77
N GLU A 415 34.04 -22.00 9.91
CA GLU A 415 33.99 -23.08 10.92
C GLU A 415 32.66 -23.07 11.67
N ILE A 416 32.18 -21.88 12.08
CA ILE A 416 30.88 -21.72 12.76
C ILE A 416 29.76 -22.14 11.82
N TRP A 417 29.83 -21.70 10.57
CA TRP A 417 28.85 -22.04 9.54
C TRP A 417 28.72 -23.56 9.36
N ARG A 418 29.85 -24.26 9.10
CA ARG A 418 29.86 -25.72 8.91
C ARG A 418 29.28 -26.45 10.11
N ARG A 419 29.68 -26.07 11.31
CA ARG A 419 29.26 -26.74 12.52
C ARG A 419 27.80 -26.57 12.86
N LYS A 420 27.25 -25.34 12.66
CA LYS A 420 25.91 -25.02 13.10
C LYS A 420 24.86 -25.21 12.01
N PHE A 421 25.10 -24.77 10.79
CA PHE A 421 24.04 -24.54 9.81
C PHE A 421 24.22 -25.28 8.47
N GLU A 422 25.40 -25.68 8.07
CA GLU A 422 25.62 -26.27 6.74
C GLU A 422 24.71 -27.48 6.46
N ASN A 423 24.61 -28.42 7.40
CA ASN A 423 23.75 -29.60 7.25
C ASN A 423 22.25 -29.19 7.12
N ALA A 424 21.82 -28.22 7.88
CA ALA A 424 20.44 -27.72 7.82
C ALA A 424 20.14 -26.97 6.50
N TYR A 425 21.11 -26.19 6.02
CA TYR A 425 21.00 -25.52 4.72
C TYR A 425 20.93 -26.53 3.56
N LEU A 426 21.79 -27.54 3.56
CA LEU A 426 21.78 -28.59 2.54
C LEU A 426 20.46 -29.38 2.55
N ALA A 427 19.99 -29.79 3.73
CA ALA A 427 18.71 -30.47 3.87
C ALA A 427 17.54 -29.61 3.39
N LEU A 428 17.55 -28.29 3.72
CA LEU A 428 16.51 -27.36 3.26
C LEU A 428 16.49 -27.25 1.73
N ARG A 429 17.65 -26.99 1.13
CA ARG A 429 17.81 -26.78 -0.31
C ARG A 429 17.52 -28.03 -1.13
N ASP A 430 18.07 -29.17 -0.70
CA ASP A 430 18.12 -30.39 -1.53
C ASP A 430 16.94 -31.35 -1.26
N SER A 431 16.26 -31.20 -0.11
CA SER A 431 15.16 -32.10 0.27
C SER A 431 13.85 -31.35 0.51
N TRP A 432 13.79 -30.38 1.43
CA TRP A 432 12.55 -29.76 1.84
C TRP A 432 11.93 -28.87 0.75
N ILE A 433 12.70 -27.95 0.17
CA ILE A 433 12.19 -27.06 -0.88
C ILE A 433 11.70 -27.86 -2.08
N PRO A 434 12.43 -28.84 -2.64
CA PRO A 434 11.91 -29.66 -3.73
C PRO A 434 10.63 -30.42 -3.38
N ALA A 435 10.52 -30.94 -2.15
CA ALA A 435 9.34 -31.72 -1.73
C ALA A 435 8.04 -30.91 -1.69
N VAL A 436 8.11 -29.61 -1.37
CA VAL A 436 6.93 -28.72 -1.26
C VAL A 436 6.73 -27.81 -2.48
N SER A 437 7.68 -27.80 -3.44
CA SER A 437 7.69 -26.90 -4.60
C SER A 437 6.80 -27.39 -5.75
N THR A 438 5.50 -27.54 -5.52
CA THR A 438 4.55 -27.69 -6.62
C THR A 438 4.33 -26.36 -7.34
N THR A 439 3.85 -26.39 -8.61
CA THR A 439 3.55 -25.17 -9.35
C THR A 439 2.52 -24.28 -8.64
N ALA A 440 1.49 -24.89 -8.08
CA ALA A 440 0.44 -24.20 -7.32
C ALA A 440 1.02 -23.56 -6.04
N ASN A 441 1.85 -24.27 -5.28
CA ASN A 441 2.45 -23.76 -4.06
C ASN A 441 3.42 -22.61 -4.35
N ARG A 442 4.20 -22.67 -5.42
CA ARG A 442 5.12 -21.57 -5.80
C ARG A 442 4.40 -20.27 -6.07
N GLN A 443 3.33 -20.31 -6.86
CA GLN A 443 2.54 -19.10 -7.14
C GLN A 443 1.92 -18.54 -5.87
N SER A 444 1.37 -19.39 -5.02
CA SER A 444 0.75 -18.98 -3.75
C SER A 444 1.79 -18.48 -2.75
N ALA A 445 2.96 -19.12 -2.65
CA ALA A 445 4.04 -18.72 -1.74
C ALA A 445 4.55 -17.29 -2.03
N MET A 446 4.71 -16.93 -3.30
CA MET A 446 5.14 -15.58 -3.73
C MET A 446 4.13 -14.49 -3.33
N MET A 447 2.89 -14.84 -3.05
CA MET A 447 1.82 -13.91 -2.66
C MET A 447 1.66 -13.78 -1.14
N ILE A 448 2.39 -14.59 -0.35
CA ILE A 448 2.33 -14.57 1.11
C ILE A 448 3.28 -13.50 1.64
N MET A 449 2.73 -12.51 2.33
CA MET A 449 3.54 -11.56 3.08
C MET A 449 3.98 -12.19 4.40
N LEU A 450 5.28 -12.38 4.54
CA LEU A 450 5.90 -12.94 5.75
C LEU A 450 6.57 -11.84 6.57
N THR A 451 6.55 -12.01 7.90
CA THR A 451 7.43 -11.24 8.79
C THR A 451 8.89 -11.69 8.61
N PRO A 452 9.88 -10.78 8.77
CA PRO A 452 11.29 -11.16 8.73
C PRO A 452 11.62 -12.25 9.75
N LEU A 453 12.49 -13.18 9.35
CA LEU A 453 13.05 -14.16 10.27
C LEU A 453 14.13 -13.51 11.14
N PRO A 454 14.32 -13.97 12.40
CA PRO A 454 15.48 -13.59 13.21
C PRO A 454 16.78 -14.00 12.51
N GLY A 455 17.86 -13.22 12.71
CA GLY A 455 19.19 -13.57 12.21
C GLY A 455 19.72 -14.90 12.77
N LEU A 456 20.57 -15.57 12.02
CA LEU A 456 21.28 -16.78 12.47
C LEU A 456 22.58 -16.36 13.18
N GLU A 457 22.77 -16.81 14.43
CA GLU A 457 23.91 -16.48 15.28
C GLU A 457 24.79 -17.70 15.60
#